data_ca756c0c3e6a5d26624a812463bafc76
#
_entry.id   ca756c0c3e6a5d26624a812463bafc76
#
_cell.length_a   1.000
_cell.length_b   1.000
_cell.length_c   1.000
_cell.angle_alpha   90.00
_cell.angle_beta   90.00
_cell.angle_gamma   90.00
#
_symmetry.space_group_name_H-M   'P 1'
#
loop_
_entity.id
_entity.type
_entity.pdbx_description
1 polymer ?
#
loop_
_entity_poly.entity_id
_entity_poly.type
_entity_poly.pdbx_seq_one_letter_code
_entity_poly.pdbx_strand_id
1 'polypeptide(L)'
;VDLGLQERFERDGYVTAPLYGQQELRALSGLYSRLHRDPQQEFFPSTYSGNPEYRSIVDREIRAITETATEGLLYSTQLRYASFIAKSPGPRGVVNVHQDMTLVDESAFSGINIWCPLEPTTQNNGALQVIPGSHRWIETYRGSTIRGIYDNLRSQIQARTMPVYLAAGEAMIFDQSIIHYSPQNFTARTRVVTNVFFTRR
;
A
#
# COMPACT_ATOMS: atom_id res chain seq x y z
N VAL A 1 -12.57 -1.64 19.37
CA VAL A 1 -12.36 -0.73 18.22
C VAL A 1 -12.05 0.64 18.77
N ASP A 2 -10.92 1.24 18.36
CA ASP A 2 -10.67 2.66 18.64
C ASP A 2 -11.63 3.48 17.76
N LEU A 3 -12.69 4.02 18.39
CA LEU A 3 -13.71 4.80 17.69
C LEU A 3 -13.10 6.01 16.97
N GLY A 4 -12.06 6.61 17.55
CA GLY A 4 -11.38 7.75 16.93
C GLY A 4 -10.59 7.36 15.64
N LEU A 5 -10.06 6.15 15.55
CA LEU A 5 -9.46 5.62 14.32
C LEU A 5 -10.54 5.37 13.25
N GLN A 6 -11.67 4.79 13.63
CA GLN A 6 -12.76 4.53 12.70
C GLN A 6 -13.34 5.84 12.12
N GLU A 7 -13.65 6.82 12.96
CA GLU A 7 -14.16 8.13 12.52
C GLU A 7 -13.20 8.83 11.55
N ARG A 8 -11.87 8.77 11.84
CA ARG A 8 -10.86 9.33 10.93
C ARG A 8 -10.81 8.57 9.60
N PHE A 9 -10.86 7.24 9.64
CA PHE A 9 -10.89 6.43 8.42
C PHE A 9 -12.11 6.76 7.55
N GLU A 10 -13.30 6.85 8.14
CA GLU A 10 -14.52 7.19 7.43
C GLU A 10 -14.50 8.61 6.86
N ARG A 11 -13.88 9.57 7.56
CA ARG A 11 -13.77 10.96 7.10
C ARG A 11 -12.71 11.13 6.03
N ASP A 12 -11.52 10.61 6.27
CA ASP A 12 -10.31 10.90 5.48
C ASP A 12 -9.99 9.80 4.45
N GLY A 13 -10.57 8.60 4.59
CA GLY A 13 -10.29 7.42 3.75
C GLY A 13 -9.00 6.70 4.13
N TYR A 14 -8.30 7.15 5.17
CA TYR A 14 -7.10 6.50 5.69
C TYR A 14 -6.83 6.88 7.15
N VAL A 15 -6.04 6.05 7.79
CA VAL A 15 -5.43 6.31 9.11
C VAL A 15 -4.01 5.75 9.13
N THR A 16 -3.19 6.22 10.07
CA THR A 16 -1.90 5.59 10.37
C THR A 16 -1.93 4.97 11.75
N ALA A 17 -1.27 3.83 11.89
CA ALA A 17 -1.17 3.11 13.16
C ALA A 17 0.13 2.28 13.21
N PRO A 18 0.73 2.05 14.39
CA PRO A 18 1.77 1.05 14.56
C PRO A 18 1.24 -0.33 14.14
N LEU A 19 2.04 -1.08 13.36
CA LEU A 19 1.68 -2.42 12.90
C LEU A 19 2.76 -3.44 13.25
N TYR A 20 4.01 -3.20 12.87
CA TYR A 20 5.11 -4.13 13.07
C TYR A 20 6.11 -3.61 14.08
N GLY A 21 6.46 -4.46 15.04
CA GLY A 21 7.57 -4.23 15.95
C GLY A 21 8.93 -4.60 15.32
N GLN A 22 9.98 -4.49 16.11
CA GLN A 22 11.35 -4.75 15.63
C GLN A 22 11.57 -6.21 15.21
N GLN A 23 10.85 -7.16 15.78
CA GLN A 23 10.98 -8.57 15.43
C GLN A 23 10.39 -8.85 14.05
N GLU A 24 9.17 -8.37 13.80
CA GLU A 24 8.48 -8.50 12.52
C GLU A 24 9.25 -7.77 11.40
N LEU A 25 9.75 -6.56 11.67
CA LEU A 25 10.57 -5.82 10.72
C LEU A 25 11.85 -6.58 10.32
N ARG A 26 12.54 -7.20 11.29
CA ARG A 26 13.72 -8.04 10.99
C ARG A 26 13.34 -9.27 10.18
N ALA A 27 12.24 -9.93 10.52
CA ALA A 27 11.75 -11.11 9.80
C ALA A 27 11.39 -10.77 8.34
N LEU A 28 10.62 -9.69 8.12
CA LEU A 28 10.20 -9.24 6.79
C LEU A 28 11.38 -8.76 5.94
N SER A 29 12.30 -7.99 6.53
CA SER A 29 13.52 -7.54 5.82
C SER A 29 14.42 -8.72 5.44
N GLY A 30 14.55 -9.69 6.34
CA GLY A 30 15.30 -10.93 6.08
C GLY A 30 14.64 -11.80 4.99
N LEU A 31 13.31 -11.89 4.99
CA LEU A 31 12.54 -12.56 3.94
C LEU A 31 12.77 -11.87 2.59
N TYR A 32 12.60 -10.55 2.55
CA TYR A 32 12.84 -9.78 1.32
C TYR A 32 14.24 -10.03 0.77
N SER A 33 15.28 -9.91 1.60
CA SER A 33 16.68 -10.08 1.20
C SER A 33 16.98 -11.51 0.69
N ARG A 34 16.35 -12.53 1.27
CA ARG A 34 16.51 -13.92 0.78
C ARG A 34 15.91 -14.16 -0.58
N LEU A 35 14.78 -13.52 -0.87
CA LEU A 35 14.02 -13.72 -2.11
C LEU A 35 14.50 -12.81 -3.26
N HIS A 36 15.23 -11.73 -2.95
CA HIS A 36 15.63 -10.70 -3.93
C HIS A 36 17.13 -10.49 -3.89
N ARG A 37 17.88 -11.47 -4.42
CA ARG A 37 19.35 -11.41 -4.51
C ARG A 37 19.85 -10.47 -5.61
N ASP A 38 19.06 -10.32 -6.67
CA ASP A 38 19.37 -9.45 -7.80
C ASP A 38 18.60 -8.11 -7.71
N PRO A 39 19.14 -7.02 -8.29
CA PRO A 39 18.42 -5.76 -8.37
C PRO A 39 17.06 -5.92 -9.05
N GLN A 40 16.02 -5.47 -8.38
CA GLN A 40 14.66 -5.48 -8.94
C GLN A 40 14.45 -4.31 -9.91
N GLN A 41 13.39 -4.39 -10.72
CA GLN A 41 12.93 -3.26 -11.53
C GLN A 41 12.68 -2.05 -10.65
N GLU A 42 12.69 -0.84 -11.21
CA GLU A 42 12.53 0.41 -10.46
C GLU A 42 11.24 0.47 -9.62
N PHE A 43 10.16 -0.18 -10.10
CA PHE A 43 8.93 -0.44 -9.34
C PHE A 43 8.52 -1.89 -9.50
N PHE A 44 8.53 -2.63 -8.40
CA PHE A 44 8.24 -4.06 -8.41
C PHE A 44 7.30 -4.46 -7.27
N PRO A 45 5.98 -4.57 -7.53
CA PRO A 45 5.07 -5.33 -6.69
C PRO A 45 5.31 -6.83 -6.88
N SER A 46 5.48 -7.59 -5.81
CA SER A 46 5.74 -9.03 -5.89
C SER A 46 4.59 -9.81 -6.56
N THR A 47 3.38 -9.26 -6.55
CA THR A 47 2.21 -9.79 -7.27
C THR A 47 2.40 -9.81 -8.79
N TYR A 48 3.29 -9.00 -9.35
CA TYR A 48 3.58 -8.94 -10.80
C TYR A 48 4.59 -10.00 -11.24
N SER A 49 5.18 -10.75 -10.31
CA SER A 49 6.09 -11.84 -10.67
C SER A 49 5.39 -12.90 -11.51
N GLY A 50 6.00 -13.31 -12.60
CA GLY A 50 5.55 -14.46 -13.41
C GLY A 50 5.69 -15.81 -12.70
N ASN A 51 6.43 -15.86 -11.57
CA ASN A 51 6.64 -17.09 -10.81
C ASN A 51 5.56 -17.28 -9.73
N PRO A 52 4.64 -18.25 -9.87
CA PRO A 52 3.56 -18.47 -8.91
C PRO A 52 4.06 -19.00 -7.57
N GLU A 53 5.13 -19.79 -7.54
CA GLU A 53 5.72 -20.30 -6.30
C GLU A 53 6.29 -19.15 -5.45
N TYR A 54 7.02 -18.24 -6.08
CA TYR A 54 7.52 -17.02 -5.44
C TYR A 54 6.37 -16.20 -4.84
N ARG A 55 5.29 -15.94 -5.62
CA ARG A 55 4.12 -15.20 -5.12
C ARG A 55 3.48 -15.89 -3.93
N SER A 56 3.35 -17.23 -3.97
CA SER A 56 2.77 -18.02 -2.88
C SER A 56 3.62 -17.96 -1.60
N ILE A 57 4.95 -18.01 -1.74
CA ILE A 57 5.86 -17.88 -0.60
C ILE A 57 5.72 -16.49 0.03
N VAL A 58 5.76 -15.42 -0.78
CA VAL A 58 5.63 -14.05 -0.29
C VAL A 58 4.29 -13.84 0.42
N ASP A 59 3.18 -14.25 -0.20
CA ASP A 59 1.83 -14.13 0.39
C ASP A 59 1.76 -14.85 1.73
N ARG A 60 2.16 -16.12 1.79
CA ARG A 60 2.09 -16.93 3.00
C ARG A 60 2.89 -16.33 4.16
N GLU A 61 4.14 -15.96 3.91
CA GLU A 61 5.04 -15.49 4.96
C GLU A 61 4.64 -14.10 5.50
N ILE A 62 4.23 -13.17 4.62
CA ILE A 62 3.75 -11.86 5.05
C ILE A 62 2.41 -12.00 5.76
N ARG A 63 1.49 -12.83 5.25
CA ARG A 63 0.19 -13.12 5.85
C ARG A 63 0.33 -13.58 7.29
N ALA A 64 1.17 -14.58 7.54
CA ALA A 64 1.37 -15.15 8.88
C ALA A 64 1.79 -14.09 9.92
N ILE A 65 2.65 -13.14 9.52
CA ILE A 65 3.09 -12.04 10.40
C ILE A 65 1.96 -11.00 10.55
N THR A 66 1.28 -10.64 9.45
CA THR A 66 0.30 -9.56 9.45
C THR A 66 -1.00 -9.95 10.16
N GLU A 67 -1.47 -11.18 10.02
CA GLU A 67 -2.69 -11.65 10.70
C GLU A 67 -2.58 -11.44 12.21
N THR A 68 -1.45 -11.83 12.81
CA THR A 68 -1.19 -11.60 14.24
C THR A 68 -1.08 -10.10 14.57
N ALA A 69 -0.39 -9.32 13.73
CA ALA A 69 -0.20 -7.88 13.96
C ALA A 69 -1.49 -7.05 13.81
N THR A 70 -2.49 -7.56 13.08
CA THR A 70 -3.78 -6.88 12.85
C THR A 70 -4.87 -7.31 13.82
N GLU A 71 -4.60 -8.27 14.72
CA GLU A 71 -5.56 -8.65 15.76
C GLU A 71 -5.97 -7.45 16.61
N GLY A 72 -7.29 -7.20 16.66
CA GLY A 72 -7.85 -6.04 17.38
C GLY A 72 -7.77 -4.70 16.64
N LEU A 73 -7.06 -4.61 15.51
CA LEU A 73 -6.99 -3.39 14.69
C LEU A 73 -8.09 -3.35 13.64
N LEU A 74 -8.36 -4.47 12.98
CA LEU A 74 -9.40 -4.61 11.97
C LEU A 74 -10.52 -5.54 12.45
N TYR A 75 -11.77 -5.16 12.15
CA TYR A 75 -12.96 -5.92 12.52
C TYR A 75 -13.71 -6.41 11.29
N SER A 76 -14.19 -7.65 11.36
CA SER A 76 -15.00 -8.26 10.28
C SER A 76 -14.33 -8.21 8.92
N THR A 77 -13.00 -8.36 8.90
CA THR A 77 -12.21 -8.31 7.67
C THR A 77 -11.68 -9.70 7.32
N GLN A 78 -11.41 -9.89 6.03
CA GLN A 78 -10.75 -11.09 5.52
C GLN A 78 -9.52 -10.67 4.71
N LEU A 79 -8.34 -11.17 5.07
CA LEU A 79 -7.11 -10.99 4.32
C LEU A 79 -7.20 -11.74 2.99
N ARG A 80 -6.99 -11.06 1.88
CA ARG A 80 -7.09 -11.61 0.53
C ARG A 80 -5.75 -11.94 -0.07
N TYR A 81 -4.81 -11.01 -0.03
CA TYR A 81 -3.43 -11.23 -0.46
C TYR A 81 -2.46 -10.34 0.31
N ALA A 82 -1.21 -10.76 0.33
CA ALA A 82 -0.09 -10.01 0.87
C ALA A 82 1.07 -9.99 -0.12
N SER A 83 1.79 -8.87 -0.17
CA SER A 83 2.87 -8.66 -1.13
C SER A 83 3.95 -7.73 -0.60
N PHE A 84 5.15 -7.82 -1.18
CA PHE A 84 6.11 -6.73 -1.13
C PHE A 84 5.87 -5.77 -2.28
N ILE A 85 6.12 -4.48 -2.05
CA ILE A 85 6.29 -3.47 -3.08
C ILE A 85 7.66 -2.83 -2.90
N ALA A 86 8.54 -3.08 -3.86
CA ALA A 86 9.87 -2.50 -3.90
C ALA A 86 9.90 -1.31 -4.85
N LYS A 87 10.51 -0.21 -4.41
CA LYS A 87 10.77 0.97 -5.24
C LYS A 87 12.26 1.26 -5.21
N SER A 88 12.95 0.85 -6.25
CA SER A 88 14.38 1.12 -6.43
C SER A 88 14.63 2.58 -6.82
N PRO A 89 15.86 3.08 -6.67
CA PRO A 89 16.25 4.39 -7.18
C PRO A 89 15.92 4.54 -8.67
N GLY A 90 15.43 5.72 -9.06
CA GLY A 90 15.26 6.04 -10.47
C GLY A 90 13.91 6.62 -10.86
N PRO A 91 13.83 7.24 -12.06
CA PRO A 91 12.65 7.98 -12.50
C PRO A 91 11.48 7.10 -12.92
N ARG A 92 11.71 5.84 -13.31
CA ARG A 92 10.65 4.91 -13.74
C ARG A 92 9.87 4.29 -12.60
N GLY A 93 10.31 4.50 -11.35
CA GLY A 93 9.62 4.03 -10.15
C GLY A 93 8.42 4.90 -9.74
N VAL A 94 8.04 5.92 -10.51
CA VAL A 94 6.86 6.74 -10.23
C VAL A 94 5.59 5.92 -10.41
N VAL A 95 4.73 5.91 -9.39
CA VAL A 95 3.37 5.40 -9.49
C VAL A 95 2.45 6.60 -9.66
N ASN A 96 1.84 6.72 -10.82
CA ASN A 96 0.98 7.85 -11.15
C ASN A 96 -0.26 7.94 -10.24
N VAL A 97 -0.92 9.10 -10.26
CA VAL A 97 -2.19 9.32 -9.57
C VAL A 97 -3.22 8.27 -10.00
N HIS A 98 -3.79 7.58 -9.02
CA HIS A 98 -4.81 6.56 -9.24
C HIS A 98 -5.65 6.33 -7.98
N GLN A 99 -6.72 5.60 -8.12
CA GLN A 99 -7.36 4.79 -7.11
C GLN A 99 -6.98 3.33 -7.41
N ASP A 100 -6.88 2.47 -6.41
CA ASP A 100 -6.57 1.06 -6.63
C ASP A 100 -7.65 0.37 -7.49
N MET A 101 -7.28 -0.73 -8.13
CA MET A 101 -8.20 -1.50 -8.97
C MET A 101 -9.40 -1.99 -8.14
N THR A 102 -10.56 -2.04 -8.78
CA THR A 102 -11.76 -2.62 -8.20
C THR A 102 -11.60 -4.15 -8.11
N LEU A 103 -11.28 -4.63 -6.93
CA LEU A 103 -11.03 -6.05 -6.66
C LEU A 103 -12.21 -6.75 -6.00
N VAL A 104 -13.22 -6.00 -5.59
CA VAL A 104 -14.43 -6.48 -4.92
C VAL A 104 -15.66 -5.78 -5.47
N ASP A 105 -16.82 -6.35 -5.24
CA ASP A 105 -18.08 -5.64 -5.44
C ASP A 105 -18.23 -4.55 -4.35
N GLU A 106 -17.90 -3.31 -4.70
CA GLU A 106 -17.87 -2.17 -3.79
C GLU A 106 -19.26 -1.74 -3.29
N SER A 107 -20.33 -2.28 -3.89
CA SER A 107 -21.70 -2.11 -3.35
C SER A 107 -21.97 -2.97 -2.12
N ALA A 108 -21.20 -4.04 -1.92
CA ALA A 108 -21.37 -5.02 -0.85
C ALA A 108 -20.16 -5.12 0.09
N PHE A 109 -18.98 -4.72 -0.37
CA PHE A 109 -17.71 -4.87 0.35
C PHE A 109 -16.84 -3.62 0.23
N SER A 110 -16.12 -3.31 1.28
CA SER A 110 -15.02 -2.35 1.25
C SER A 110 -13.68 -3.07 1.05
N GLY A 111 -12.83 -2.55 0.18
CA GLY A 111 -11.43 -2.95 0.06
C GLY A 111 -10.53 -2.07 0.91
N ILE A 112 -9.70 -2.69 1.73
CA ILE A 112 -8.79 -2.00 2.65
C ILE A 112 -7.36 -2.45 2.35
N ASN A 113 -6.48 -1.51 2.08
CA ASN A 113 -5.04 -1.75 1.97
C ASN A 113 -4.35 -1.37 3.28
N ILE A 114 -3.40 -2.21 3.69
CA ILE A 114 -2.43 -1.90 4.74
C ILE A 114 -1.06 -1.82 4.08
N TRP A 115 -0.52 -0.62 4.01
CA TRP A 115 0.77 -0.32 3.41
C TRP A 115 1.77 0.05 4.51
N CYS A 116 2.75 -0.83 4.77
CA CYS A 116 3.68 -0.68 5.88
C CYS A 116 5.14 -0.72 5.41
N PRO A 117 5.90 0.36 5.56
CA PRO A 117 7.28 0.41 5.15
C PRO A 117 8.20 -0.32 6.14
N LEU A 118 9.22 -1.00 5.60
CA LEU A 118 10.26 -1.67 6.41
C LEU A 118 11.37 -0.69 6.85
N GLU A 119 11.43 0.50 6.26
CA GLU A 119 12.29 1.62 6.62
C GLU A 119 11.44 2.90 6.64
N PRO A 120 11.83 3.96 7.37
CA PRO A 120 11.03 5.19 7.40
C PRO A 120 10.83 5.77 6.00
N THR A 121 9.61 6.24 5.72
CA THR A 121 9.32 6.97 4.48
C THR A 121 9.64 8.44 4.63
N THR A 122 10.14 9.03 3.55
CA THR A 122 10.59 10.43 3.52
C THR A 122 10.16 11.09 2.20
N GLN A 123 10.35 12.39 2.13
CA GLN A 123 10.18 13.14 0.89
C GLN A 123 10.96 12.56 -0.28
N ASN A 124 12.13 11.93 -0.01
CA ASN A 124 13.07 11.52 -1.04
C ASN A 124 12.97 10.05 -1.45
N ASN A 125 12.27 9.18 -0.70
CA ASN A 125 12.19 7.75 -1.03
C ASN A 125 10.82 7.30 -1.54
N GLY A 126 10.00 8.26 -2.00
CA GLY A 126 8.71 7.95 -2.62
C GLY A 126 7.61 7.62 -1.60
N ALA A 127 7.51 8.38 -0.50
CA ALA A 127 6.37 8.30 0.40
C ALA A 127 5.04 8.45 -0.35
N LEU A 128 4.00 7.78 0.12
CA LEU A 128 2.66 7.93 -0.46
C LEU A 128 2.17 9.37 -0.31
N GLN A 129 1.48 9.83 -1.35
CA GLN A 129 0.80 11.11 -1.40
C GLN A 129 -0.70 10.82 -1.58
N VAL A 130 -1.55 11.43 -0.77
CA VAL A 130 -2.99 11.16 -0.75
C VAL A 130 -3.82 12.42 -0.82
N ILE A 131 -5.06 12.31 -1.27
CA ILE A 131 -6.08 13.35 -1.07
C ILE A 131 -7.06 12.84 -0.02
N PRO A 132 -7.03 13.36 1.21
CA PRO A 132 -7.96 12.96 2.25
C PRO A 132 -9.41 13.14 1.82
N GLY A 133 -10.26 12.15 2.14
CA GLY A 133 -11.69 12.15 1.82
C GLY A 133 -12.04 11.83 0.37
N SER A 134 -11.05 11.64 -0.51
CA SER A 134 -11.28 11.40 -1.94
C SER A 134 -11.86 10.02 -2.27
N HIS A 135 -11.83 9.09 -1.34
CA HIS A 135 -12.48 7.77 -1.48
C HIS A 135 -14.00 7.87 -1.73
N ARG A 136 -14.62 9.00 -1.41
CA ARG A 136 -16.05 9.28 -1.60
C ARG A 136 -16.38 10.11 -2.84
N TRP A 137 -15.37 10.47 -3.65
CA TRP A 137 -15.60 11.41 -4.75
C TRP A 137 -16.09 10.74 -6.02
N ILE A 138 -15.60 9.55 -6.30
CA ILE A 138 -15.82 8.91 -7.59
C ILE A 138 -16.00 7.41 -7.40
N GLU A 139 -17.17 6.93 -7.77
CA GLU A 139 -17.49 5.53 -7.87
C GLU A 139 -17.39 5.11 -9.35
N THR A 140 -16.39 4.31 -9.67
CA THR A 140 -16.19 3.78 -11.01
C THR A 140 -15.41 2.47 -10.95
N TYR A 141 -15.62 1.61 -11.94
CA TYR A 141 -14.76 0.43 -12.11
C TYR A 141 -13.35 0.87 -12.53
N ARG A 142 -12.36 0.29 -11.87
CA ARG A 142 -10.94 0.58 -12.06
C ARG A 142 -10.20 -0.72 -12.39
N GLY A 143 -9.36 -0.69 -13.41
CA GLY A 143 -8.59 -1.85 -13.83
C GLY A 143 -7.35 -1.44 -14.62
N SER A 144 -6.40 -2.35 -14.74
CA SER A 144 -5.12 -2.09 -15.42
C SER A 144 -5.26 -1.74 -16.92
N THR A 145 -6.36 -2.14 -17.54
CA THR A 145 -6.67 -1.85 -18.94
C THR A 145 -7.67 -0.72 -19.13
N ILE A 146 -8.21 -0.18 -18.05
CA ILE A 146 -9.15 0.95 -18.08
C ILE A 146 -8.34 2.24 -17.93
N ARG A 147 -8.50 3.15 -18.89
CA ARG A 147 -7.84 4.46 -18.83
C ARG A 147 -8.26 5.20 -17.56
N GLY A 148 -7.26 5.68 -16.81
CA GLY A 148 -7.52 6.47 -15.61
C GLY A 148 -8.23 7.79 -15.92
N ILE A 149 -9.33 8.05 -15.24
CA ILE A 149 -10.09 9.31 -15.38
C ILE A 149 -9.26 10.55 -15.04
N TYR A 150 -8.15 10.34 -14.32
CA TYR A 150 -7.23 11.38 -13.85
C TYR A 150 -6.12 11.73 -14.84
N ASP A 151 -6.01 11.02 -15.95
CA ASP A 151 -4.86 11.19 -16.87
C ASP A 151 -4.67 12.61 -17.37
N ASN A 152 -5.76 13.34 -17.58
CA ASN A 152 -5.72 14.73 -18.04
C ASN A 152 -5.62 15.75 -16.88
N LEU A 153 -5.70 15.29 -15.62
CA LEU A 153 -5.74 16.14 -14.42
C LEU A 153 -4.59 15.87 -13.45
N ARG A 154 -3.61 15.07 -13.85
CA ARG A 154 -2.53 14.58 -12.95
C ARG A 154 -1.84 15.70 -12.18
N SER A 155 -1.43 16.77 -12.86
CA SER A 155 -0.72 17.88 -12.21
C SER A 155 -1.60 18.64 -11.22
N GLN A 156 -2.88 18.87 -11.56
CA GLN A 156 -3.82 19.53 -10.66
C GLN A 156 -4.13 18.67 -9.42
N ILE A 157 -4.22 17.38 -9.60
CA ILE A 157 -4.45 16.43 -8.49
C ILE A 157 -3.22 16.33 -7.62
N GLN A 158 -2.02 16.16 -8.21
CA GLN A 158 -0.76 16.11 -7.46
C GLN A 158 -0.54 17.37 -6.61
N ALA A 159 -0.91 18.54 -7.11
CA ALA A 159 -0.82 19.78 -6.34
C ALA A 159 -1.74 19.84 -5.10
N ARG A 160 -2.70 18.94 -4.97
CA ARG A 160 -3.64 18.84 -3.84
C ARG A 160 -3.36 17.68 -2.91
N THR A 161 -2.38 16.86 -3.22
CA THR A 161 -2.03 15.72 -2.36
C THR A 161 -1.18 16.15 -1.17
N MET A 162 -1.26 15.38 -0.10
CA MET A 162 -0.43 15.52 1.10
C MET A 162 0.44 14.28 1.28
N PRO A 163 1.71 14.44 1.68
CA PRO A 163 2.58 13.30 1.97
C PRO A 163 2.15 12.60 3.25
N VAL A 164 2.24 11.27 3.25
CA VAL A 164 2.11 10.44 4.44
C VAL A 164 3.49 9.88 4.79
N TYR A 165 4.15 10.50 5.77
CA TYR A 165 5.43 10.02 6.28
C TYR A 165 5.20 9.04 7.42
N LEU A 166 5.82 7.87 7.32
CA LEU A 166 5.65 6.77 8.27
C LEU A 166 7.00 6.36 8.83
N ALA A 167 7.05 6.02 10.10
CA ALA A 167 8.16 5.30 10.67
C ALA A 167 8.22 3.86 10.11
N ALA A 168 9.35 3.18 10.27
CA ALA A 168 9.43 1.75 9.99
C ALA A 168 8.44 1.00 10.88
N GLY A 169 7.60 0.16 10.29
CA GLY A 169 6.58 -0.60 11.01
C GLY A 169 5.30 0.18 11.33
N GLU A 170 5.24 1.47 11.06
CA GLU A 170 3.97 2.21 11.06
C GLU A 170 3.26 2.01 9.72
N ALA A 171 1.99 1.68 9.75
CA ALA A 171 1.21 1.42 8.56
C ALA A 171 0.25 2.56 8.22
N MET A 172 0.08 2.81 6.93
CA MET A 172 -1.10 3.49 6.41
C MET A 172 -2.15 2.44 6.08
N ILE A 173 -3.30 2.54 6.70
CA ILE A 173 -4.50 1.73 6.47
C ILE A 173 -5.45 2.61 5.68
N PHE A 174 -5.81 2.20 4.46
CA PHE A 174 -6.58 3.07 3.58
C PHE A 174 -7.60 2.32 2.72
N ASP A 175 -8.65 3.04 2.38
CA ASP A 175 -9.68 2.59 1.45
C ASP A 175 -9.10 2.48 0.04
N GLN A 176 -9.37 1.37 -0.67
CA GLN A 176 -8.86 1.14 -2.03
C GLN A 176 -9.25 2.22 -3.03
N SER A 177 -10.29 2.99 -2.74
CA SER A 177 -10.78 4.08 -3.60
C SER A 177 -10.20 5.45 -3.27
N ILE A 178 -9.27 5.56 -2.30
CA ILE A 178 -8.58 6.85 -2.05
C ILE A 178 -7.69 7.21 -3.23
N ILE A 179 -7.72 8.48 -3.64
CA ILE A 179 -6.81 8.99 -4.67
C ILE A 179 -5.42 9.16 -4.08
N HIS A 180 -4.46 8.46 -4.67
CA HIS A 180 -3.08 8.51 -4.20
C HIS A 180 -2.06 8.37 -5.35
N TYR A 181 -0.81 8.67 -5.06
CA TYR A 181 0.33 8.40 -5.92
C TYR A 181 1.61 8.25 -5.10
N SER A 182 2.69 7.81 -5.75
CA SER A 182 3.99 7.71 -5.10
C SER A 182 5.07 8.26 -6.03
N PRO A 183 5.76 9.36 -5.66
CA PRO A 183 6.85 9.93 -6.46
C PRO A 183 8.02 8.97 -6.61
N GLN A 184 9.01 9.34 -7.42
CA GLN A 184 10.22 8.54 -7.56
C GLN A 184 11.02 8.45 -6.26
N ASN A 185 11.86 7.45 -6.20
CA ASN A 185 12.86 7.31 -5.15
C ASN A 185 14.18 7.96 -5.61
N PHE A 186 14.53 9.06 -4.96
CA PHE A 186 15.76 9.84 -5.22
C PHE A 186 16.94 9.36 -4.37
N THR A 187 16.75 8.41 -3.47
CA THR A 187 17.81 7.87 -2.62
C THR A 187 18.63 6.81 -3.35
N ALA A 188 19.73 6.39 -2.77
CA ALA A 188 20.56 5.31 -3.33
C ALA A 188 20.06 3.90 -2.93
N ARG A 189 18.98 3.77 -2.14
CA ARG A 189 18.50 2.51 -1.57
C ARG A 189 17.09 2.20 -2.06
N THR A 190 16.82 0.92 -2.26
CA THR A 190 15.47 0.44 -2.56
C THR A 190 14.59 0.58 -1.32
N ARG A 191 13.45 1.29 -1.44
CA ARG A 191 12.41 1.31 -0.43
C ARG A 191 11.53 0.07 -0.57
N VAL A 192 11.41 -0.69 0.51
CA VAL A 192 10.57 -1.89 0.55
C VAL A 192 9.43 -1.68 1.53
N VAL A 193 8.24 -2.09 1.11
CA VAL A 193 7.05 -2.09 1.97
C VAL A 193 6.33 -3.43 1.85
N THR A 194 5.57 -3.81 2.86
CA THR A 194 4.49 -4.78 2.70
C THR A 194 3.21 -4.06 2.29
N ASN A 195 2.45 -4.67 1.39
CA ASN A 195 1.09 -4.26 1.06
C ASN A 195 0.16 -5.45 1.23
N VAL A 196 -0.82 -5.31 2.10
CA VAL A 196 -1.76 -6.38 2.44
C VAL A 196 -3.18 -5.89 2.19
N PHE A 197 -3.92 -6.65 1.40
CA PHE A 197 -5.28 -6.31 1.02
C PHE A 197 -6.29 -7.12 1.81
N PHE A 198 -7.22 -6.42 2.42
CA PHE A 198 -8.35 -6.96 3.16
C PHE A 198 -9.68 -6.59 2.48
N THR A 199 -10.68 -7.44 2.68
CA THR A 199 -12.07 -7.09 2.40
C THR A 199 -12.85 -7.04 3.70
N ARG A 200 -13.78 -6.09 3.79
CA ARG A 200 -14.76 -5.94 4.87
C ARG A 200 -16.16 -5.97 4.24
N ARG A 201 -17.06 -6.71 4.85
CA ARG A 201 -18.49 -6.73 4.48
C ARG A 201 -19.25 -5.61 5.18
#